data_321c587cbbdbf71d966029d09a249180
#
_entry.id   321c587cbbdbf71d966029d09a249180
#
_cell.length_a   1.000
_cell.length_b   1.000
_cell.length_c   1.000
_cell.angle_alpha   90.00
_cell.angle_beta   90.00
_cell.angle_gamma   90.00
#
_symmetry.space_group_name_H-M   'P 1'
#
loop_
_entity.id
_entity.type
_entity.pdbx_description
1 polymer ?
#
loop_
_entity_poly.entity_id
_entity_poly.type
_entity_poly.pdbx_seq_one_letter_code
_entity_poly.pdbx_strand_id
1 'polypeptide(L)'
;VTAIQRTEMVMRIVEEIKRYILELGNEGRLISMQLNELIRYIERDGILLIRDYCGENADYNSIYKDIQRLNSEELVDLEIIAKVLGFGGVSLVDTLISPKGYRILFKIPRIPTNVIENLIKHFKELRYVITASSEELDKVEGIGEARATAIRTGLKRIKEQINLKKEI
;
A
#
# COMPACT_ATOMS: atom_id res chain seq x y z
N VAL A 1 -9.48 -6.10 -0.40
CA VAL A 1 -9.77 -6.76 -1.69
C VAL A 1 -10.03 -5.72 -2.77
N THR A 2 -11.11 -4.93 -2.70
CA THR A 2 -11.51 -3.94 -3.74
C THR A 2 -10.42 -2.92 -4.08
N ALA A 3 -9.63 -2.47 -3.12
CA ALA A 3 -8.53 -1.54 -3.38
C ALA A 3 -7.43 -2.17 -4.24
N ILE A 4 -7.11 -3.44 -4.01
CA ILE A 4 -6.13 -4.20 -4.82
C ILE A 4 -6.68 -4.46 -6.22
N GLN A 5 -7.95 -4.86 -6.34
CA GLN A 5 -8.64 -4.98 -7.63
C GLN A 5 -8.50 -3.70 -8.46
N ARG A 6 -8.84 -2.55 -7.87
CA ARG A 6 -8.76 -1.26 -8.56
C ARG A 6 -7.34 -0.89 -8.97
N THR A 7 -6.36 -1.20 -8.12
CA THR A 7 -4.94 -0.99 -8.45
C THR A 7 -4.55 -1.78 -9.70
N GLU A 8 -4.91 -3.06 -9.76
CA GLU A 8 -4.62 -3.91 -10.91
C GLU A 8 -5.36 -3.44 -12.18
N MET A 9 -6.64 -3.06 -12.07
CA MET A 9 -7.39 -2.51 -13.20
C MET A 9 -6.73 -1.26 -13.78
N VAL A 10 -6.27 -0.36 -12.92
CA VAL A 10 -5.52 0.84 -13.37
C VAL A 10 -4.24 0.45 -14.07
N MET A 11 -3.48 -0.52 -13.55
CA MET A 11 -2.24 -0.98 -14.17
C MET A 11 -2.46 -1.60 -15.56
N ARG A 12 -3.57 -2.32 -15.78
CA ARG A 12 -3.94 -2.84 -17.12
C ARG A 12 -4.25 -1.72 -18.10
N ILE A 13 -4.99 -0.70 -17.67
CA ILE A 13 -5.25 0.48 -18.49
C ILE A 13 -3.91 1.17 -18.86
N VAL A 14 -2.99 1.27 -17.93
CA VAL A 14 -1.66 1.82 -18.18
C VAL A 14 -0.90 1.04 -19.24
N GLU A 15 -0.93 -0.30 -19.20
CA GLU A 15 -0.26 -1.12 -20.23
C GLU A 15 -0.92 -0.94 -21.61
N GLU A 16 -2.21 -0.73 -21.66
CA GLU A 16 -2.91 -0.39 -22.90
C GLU A 16 -2.50 0.98 -23.42
N ILE A 17 -2.46 2.01 -22.57
CA ILE A 17 -1.99 3.36 -22.94
C ILE A 17 -0.55 3.31 -23.44
N LYS A 18 0.33 2.55 -22.82
CA LYS A 18 1.73 2.38 -23.29
C LYS A 18 1.82 1.85 -24.72
N ARG A 19 0.92 0.95 -25.13
CA ARG A 19 0.87 0.45 -26.50
C ARG A 19 0.54 1.57 -27.49
N TYR A 20 -0.44 2.42 -27.20
CA TYR A 20 -0.77 3.59 -28.03
C TYR A 20 0.36 4.62 -28.09
N ILE A 21 1.06 4.84 -26.95
CA ILE A 21 2.22 5.75 -26.92
C ILE A 21 3.35 5.28 -27.85
N LEU A 22 3.55 3.97 -27.98
CA LEU A 22 4.54 3.42 -28.90
C LEU A 22 4.25 3.76 -30.38
N GLU A 23 2.98 3.84 -30.74
CA GLU A 23 2.55 4.20 -32.09
C GLU A 23 2.83 5.68 -32.43
N LEU A 24 2.92 6.55 -31.41
CA LEU A 24 3.23 7.97 -31.55
C LEU A 24 4.73 8.27 -31.80
N GLY A 25 5.59 7.27 -31.67
CA GLY A 25 7.01 7.43 -31.90
C GLY A 25 7.66 8.49 -30.99
N ASN A 26 8.39 9.43 -31.61
CA ASN A 26 9.10 10.48 -30.85
C ASN A 26 8.18 11.42 -30.06
N GLU A 27 6.98 11.69 -30.52
CA GLU A 27 5.99 12.52 -29.84
C GLU A 27 5.46 11.86 -28.56
N GLY A 28 5.41 10.52 -28.55
CA GLY A 28 5.01 9.74 -27.38
C GLY A 28 6.01 9.77 -26.21
N ARG A 29 7.25 10.22 -26.45
CA ARG A 29 8.32 10.16 -25.43
C ARG A 29 7.98 10.96 -24.16
N LEU A 30 7.49 12.17 -24.28
CA LEU A 30 7.10 13.02 -23.15
C LEU A 30 5.92 12.41 -22.39
N ILE A 31 4.91 11.92 -23.11
CA ILE A 31 3.73 11.26 -22.54
C ILE A 31 4.15 9.99 -21.76
N SER A 32 5.06 9.20 -22.33
CA SER A 32 5.61 8.02 -21.68
C SER A 32 6.32 8.34 -20.34
N MET A 33 7.11 9.43 -20.31
CA MET A 33 7.78 9.88 -19.10
C MET A 33 6.77 10.30 -18.02
N GLN A 34 5.77 11.08 -18.38
CA GLN A 34 4.71 11.51 -17.46
C GLN A 34 3.90 10.32 -16.94
N LEU A 35 3.54 9.39 -17.82
CA LEU A 35 2.83 8.17 -17.42
C LEU A 35 3.66 7.34 -16.43
N ASN A 36 4.94 7.11 -16.73
CA ASN A 36 5.83 6.34 -15.85
C ASN A 36 5.99 7.00 -14.47
N GLU A 37 5.99 8.32 -14.38
CA GLU A 37 6.01 9.04 -13.11
C GLU A 37 4.73 8.79 -12.30
N LEU A 38 3.56 8.82 -12.93
CA LEU A 38 2.28 8.56 -12.28
C LEU A 38 2.15 7.12 -11.76
N ILE A 39 2.55 6.13 -12.56
CA ILE A 39 2.35 4.70 -12.20
C ILE A 39 3.33 4.20 -11.15
N ARG A 40 4.52 4.79 -11.04
CA ARG A 40 5.54 4.36 -10.07
C ARG A 40 5.02 4.30 -8.63
N TYR A 41 4.11 5.21 -8.27
CA TYR A 41 3.49 5.23 -6.94
C TYR A 41 2.39 4.19 -6.80
N ILE A 42 1.65 3.90 -7.87
CA ILE A 42 0.51 2.95 -7.86
C ILE A 42 1.02 1.52 -7.62
N GLU A 43 2.04 1.10 -8.35
CA GLU A 43 2.63 -0.24 -8.20
C GLU A 43 3.18 -0.46 -6.77
N ARG A 44 3.96 0.51 -6.28
CA ARG A 44 4.48 0.46 -4.91
C ARG A 44 3.36 0.40 -3.87
N ASP A 45 2.34 1.25 -4.00
CA ASP A 45 1.18 1.28 -3.10
C ASP A 45 0.41 -0.05 -3.14
N GLY A 46 0.32 -0.72 -4.28
CA GLY A 46 -0.27 -2.05 -4.42
C GLY A 46 0.43 -3.10 -3.57
N ILE A 47 1.76 -3.18 -3.65
CA ILE A 47 2.56 -4.10 -2.83
C ILE A 47 2.42 -3.78 -1.34
N LEU A 48 2.48 -2.50 -0.96
CA LEU A 48 2.33 -2.08 0.44
C LEU A 48 0.92 -2.38 0.97
N LEU A 49 -0.10 -2.30 0.11
CA LEU A 49 -1.46 -2.68 0.47
C LEU A 49 -1.59 -4.18 0.76
N ILE A 50 -0.93 -5.04 -0.04
CA ILE A 50 -0.86 -6.49 0.23
C ILE A 50 -0.14 -6.73 1.56
N ARG A 51 0.99 -6.07 1.81
CA ARG A 51 1.74 -6.18 3.08
C ARG A 51 0.92 -5.76 4.29
N ASP A 52 0.03 -4.78 4.16
CA ASP A 52 -0.82 -4.30 5.25
C ASP A 52 -1.81 -5.36 5.75
N TYR A 53 -2.27 -6.26 4.88
CA TYR A 53 -3.38 -7.16 5.19
C TYR A 53 -3.03 -8.64 5.16
N CYS A 54 -2.01 -9.06 4.40
CA CYS A 54 -1.60 -10.46 4.34
C CYS A 54 -0.77 -10.88 5.56
N GLY A 55 -0.68 -12.20 5.80
CA GLY A 55 0.07 -12.79 6.92
C GLY A 55 1.56 -12.38 6.96
N GLU A 56 2.21 -12.56 8.10
CA GLU A 56 3.62 -12.16 8.28
C GLU A 56 4.59 -12.96 7.40
N ASN A 57 4.27 -14.21 7.10
CA ASN A 57 5.09 -15.11 6.29
C ASN A 57 4.67 -15.16 4.81
N ALA A 58 3.79 -14.25 4.37
CA ALA A 58 3.31 -14.22 2.99
C ALA A 58 4.41 -13.68 2.05
N ASP A 59 4.60 -14.33 0.91
CA ASP A 59 5.39 -13.78 -0.18
C ASP A 59 4.56 -12.74 -0.94
N TYR A 60 4.67 -11.49 -0.52
CA TYR A 60 3.91 -10.37 -1.07
C TYR A 60 4.16 -10.15 -2.56
N ASN A 61 5.39 -10.45 -3.04
CA ASN A 61 5.73 -10.32 -4.45
C ASN A 61 5.08 -11.43 -5.28
N SER A 62 5.02 -12.65 -4.76
CA SER A 62 4.31 -13.75 -5.40
C SER A 62 2.82 -13.46 -5.49
N ILE A 63 2.21 -13.04 -4.38
CA ILE A 63 0.78 -12.65 -4.32
C ILE A 63 0.48 -11.54 -5.35
N TYR A 64 1.33 -10.52 -5.46
CA TYR A 64 1.15 -9.45 -6.42
C TYR A 64 1.19 -9.97 -7.87
N LYS A 65 2.15 -10.85 -8.18
CA LYS A 65 2.24 -11.50 -9.49
C LYS A 65 1.02 -12.37 -9.80
N ASP A 66 0.50 -13.08 -8.80
CA ASP A 66 -0.69 -13.92 -8.98
C ASP A 66 -1.93 -13.07 -9.27
N ILE A 67 -2.07 -11.90 -8.63
CA ILE A 67 -3.12 -10.93 -8.98
C ILE A 67 -2.95 -10.44 -10.44
N GLN A 68 -1.73 -10.15 -10.89
CA GLN A 68 -1.47 -9.72 -12.26
C GLN A 68 -1.81 -10.79 -13.31
N ARG A 69 -1.75 -12.07 -12.95
CA ARG A 69 -2.07 -13.21 -13.84
C ARG A 69 -3.56 -13.49 -13.98
N LEU A 70 -4.40 -12.97 -13.09
CA LEU A 70 -5.84 -13.15 -13.18
C LEU A 70 -6.35 -12.63 -14.53
N ASN A 71 -7.26 -13.33 -15.17
CA ASN A 71 -7.94 -12.82 -16.35
C ASN A 71 -8.98 -11.73 -15.97
N SER A 72 -9.64 -11.11 -16.96
CA SER A 72 -10.54 -9.99 -16.69
C SER A 72 -11.81 -10.42 -15.92
N GLU A 73 -12.28 -11.62 -16.11
CA GLU A 73 -13.44 -12.17 -15.40
C GLU A 73 -13.09 -12.49 -13.95
N GLU A 74 -11.94 -13.14 -13.73
CA GLU A 74 -11.41 -13.43 -12.40
C GLU A 74 -11.11 -12.16 -11.61
N LEU A 75 -10.61 -11.10 -12.26
CA LEU A 75 -10.31 -9.85 -11.61
C LEU A 75 -11.56 -9.10 -11.13
N VAL A 76 -12.71 -9.33 -11.73
CA VAL A 76 -13.99 -8.74 -11.28
C VAL A 76 -14.53 -9.48 -10.05
N ASP A 77 -14.18 -10.76 -9.89
CA ASP A 77 -14.62 -11.59 -8.77
C ASP A 77 -13.79 -11.31 -7.51
N LEU A 78 -14.39 -10.66 -6.52
CA LEU A 78 -13.73 -10.33 -5.25
C LEU A 78 -13.38 -11.56 -4.41
N GLU A 79 -14.08 -12.67 -4.59
CA GLU A 79 -13.80 -13.93 -3.85
C GLU A 79 -12.52 -14.58 -4.36
N ILE A 80 -12.28 -14.54 -5.68
CA ILE A 80 -11.03 -15.02 -6.27
C ILE A 80 -9.84 -14.19 -5.76
N ILE A 81 -9.97 -12.86 -5.77
CA ILE A 81 -8.91 -11.99 -5.25
C ILE A 81 -8.70 -12.24 -3.75
N ALA A 82 -9.75 -12.39 -2.97
CA ALA A 82 -9.66 -12.70 -1.55
C ALA A 82 -8.92 -14.02 -1.30
N LYS A 83 -9.19 -15.03 -2.11
CA LYS A 83 -8.51 -16.33 -2.05
C LYS A 83 -7.01 -16.20 -2.36
N VAL A 84 -6.64 -15.43 -3.37
CA VAL A 84 -5.23 -15.15 -3.71
C VAL A 84 -4.52 -14.42 -2.57
N LEU A 85 -5.23 -13.52 -1.86
CA LEU A 85 -4.73 -12.81 -0.69
C LEU A 85 -4.64 -13.67 0.59
N GLY A 86 -5.10 -14.93 0.54
CA GLY A 86 -5.10 -15.82 1.69
C GLY A 86 -6.36 -15.75 2.57
N PHE A 87 -7.43 -15.08 2.11
CA PHE A 87 -8.72 -14.97 2.81
C PHE A 87 -9.77 -15.96 2.29
N GLY A 88 -9.34 -17.05 1.67
CA GLY A 88 -10.25 -18.09 1.16
C GLY A 88 -11.05 -18.74 2.30
N GLY A 89 -12.38 -18.86 2.11
CA GLY A 89 -13.29 -19.49 3.07
C GLY A 89 -13.71 -18.62 4.26
N VAL A 90 -13.33 -17.34 4.26
CA VAL A 90 -13.73 -16.37 5.30
C VAL A 90 -14.76 -15.41 4.71
N SER A 91 -15.83 -15.12 5.44
CA SER A 91 -16.79 -14.09 5.05
C SER A 91 -16.08 -12.73 5.03
N LEU A 92 -15.95 -12.13 3.84
CA LEU A 92 -15.31 -10.81 3.67
C LEU A 92 -16.07 -9.69 4.40
N VAL A 93 -17.36 -9.91 4.68
CA VAL A 93 -18.24 -8.93 5.33
C VAL A 93 -18.04 -8.94 6.85
N ASP A 94 -17.78 -10.10 7.43
CA ASP A 94 -17.74 -10.28 8.88
C ASP A 94 -16.32 -10.24 9.47
N THR A 95 -15.30 -10.18 8.61
CA THR A 95 -13.91 -10.22 9.06
C THR A 95 -13.37 -8.80 9.27
N LEU A 96 -13.20 -8.42 10.53
CA LEU A 96 -12.49 -7.19 10.91
C LEU A 96 -10.98 -7.42 10.77
N ILE A 97 -10.42 -6.95 9.65
CA ILE A 97 -8.97 -6.99 9.42
C ILE A 97 -8.41 -5.58 9.60
N SER A 98 -7.52 -5.42 10.58
CA SER A 98 -6.83 -4.15 10.81
C SER A 98 -5.57 -4.06 9.96
N PRO A 99 -5.29 -2.90 9.34
CA PRO A 99 -4.05 -2.70 8.59
C PRO A 99 -2.84 -2.66 9.53
N LYS A 100 -1.72 -3.24 9.10
CA LYS A 100 -0.45 -3.18 9.84
C LYS A 100 0.16 -1.77 9.81
N GLY A 101 -0.01 -1.02 8.71
CA GLY A 101 0.43 0.36 8.60
C GLY A 101 1.54 0.65 7.60
N TYR A 102 2.01 -0.33 6.84
CA TYR A 102 3.08 -0.14 5.85
C TYR A 102 2.81 1.05 4.93
N ARG A 103 1.63 1.08 4.30
CA ARG A 103 1.25 2.11 3.34
C ARG A 103 1.21 3.52 3.92
N ILE A 104 0.87 3.65 5.20
CA ILE A 104 0.84 4.94 5.90
C ILE A 104 2.23 5.34 6.37
N LEU A 105 2.95 4.44 7.01
CA LEU A 105 4.27 4.71 7.58
C LEU A 105 5.31 5.05 6.49
N PHE A 106 5.23 4.39 5.32
CA PHE A 106 6.09 4.72 4.18
C PHE A 106 5.87 6.13 3.59
N LYS A 107 4.76 6.80 3.92
CA LYS A 107 4.53 8.21 3.55
C LYS A 107 5.22 9.21 4.48
N ILE A 108 5.73 8.76 5.61
CA ILE A 108 6.47 9.61 6.54
C ILE A 108 7.91 9.74 6.01
N PRO A 109 8.36 10.96 5.67
CA PRO A 109 9.68 11.15 5.10
C PRO A 109 10.79 10.82 6.12
N ARG A 110 11.93 10.37 5.61
CA ARG A 110 13.16 10.14 6.39
C ARG A 110 13.06 9.01 7.43
N ILE A 111 12.07 8.15 7.38
CA ILE A 111 12.01 6.94 8.20
C ILE A 111 12.55 5.77 7.35
N PRO A 112 13.65 5.12 7.76
CA PRO A 112 14.20 3.97 7.06
C PRO A 112 13.25 2.76 7.06
N THR A 113 13.32 1.94 6.02
CA THR A 113 12.45 0.76 5.87
C THR A 113 12.54 -0.20 7.06
N ASN A 114 13.76 -0.48 7.56
CA ASN A 114 13.97 -1.35 8.70
C ASN A 114 13.30 -0.82 9.98
N VAL A 115 13.26 0.50 10.17
CA VAL A 115 12.55 1.12 11.31
C VAL A 115 11.04 0.94 11.18
N ILE A 116 10.48 1.08 9.97
CA ILE A 116 9.07 0.81 9.71
C ILE A 116 8.74 -0.66 10.01
N GLU A 117 9.60 -1.58 9.59
CA GLU A 117 9.44 -3.00 9.87
C GLU A 117 9.49 -3.31 11.36
N ASN A 118 10.42 -2.72 12.10
CA ASN A 118 10.50 -2.85 13.56
C ASN A 118 9.26 -2.30 14.25
N LEU A 119 8.74 -1.14 13.82
CA LEU A 119 7.48 -0.58 14.32
C LEU A 119 6.31 -1.56 14.14
N ILE A 120 6.16 -2.07 12.92
CA ILE A 120 5.04 -2.98 12.60
C ILE A 120 5.20 -4.30 13.36
N LYS A 121 6.41 -4.81 13.48
CA LYS A 121 6.70 -6.01 14.26
C LYS A 121 6.37 -5.84 15.75
N HIS A 122 6.60 -4.64 16.29
CA HIS A 122 6.34 -4.33 17.70
C HIS A 122 4.84 -4.09 17.97
N PHE A 123 4.20 -3.21 17.20
CA PHE A 123 2.82 -2.78 17.43
C PHE A 123 1.77 -3.67 16.75
N LYS A 124 2.15 -4.44 15.72
CA LYS A 124 1.28 -5.33 14.92
C LYS A 124 0.23 -4.63 14.07
N GLU A 125 -0.39 -3.57 14.57
CA GLU A 125 -1.46 -2.83 13.92
C GLU A 125 -1.22 -1.33 13.94
N LEU A 126 -1.62 -0.66 12.86
CA LEU A 126 -1.47 0.79 12.70
C LEU A 126 -2.13 1.60 13.82
N ARG A 127 -3.28 1.14 14.33
CA ARG A 127 -4.00 1.85 15.40
C ARG A 127 -3.15 2.02 16.65
N TYR A 128 -2.35 1.03 17.01
CA TYR A 128 -1.46 1.13 18.18
C TYR A 128 -0.29 2.07 17.93
N VAL A 129 0.24 2.12 16.70
CA VAL A 129 1.27 3.12 16.33
C VAL A 129 0.72 4.55 16.42
N ILE A 130 -0.52 4.77 15.98
CA ILE A 130 -1.16 6.10 16.01
C ILE A 130 -1.39 6.59 17.45
N THR A 131 -1.70 5.68 18.38
CA THR A 131 -1.98 6.03 19.78
C THR A 131 -0.76 6.01 20.68
N ALA A 132 0.37 5.47 20.21
CA ALA A 132 1.59 5.32 20.98
C ALA A 132 2.17 6.67 21.45
N SER A 133 2.63 6.72 22.70
CA SER A 133 3.39 7.84 23.24
C SER A 133 4.81 7.90 22.66
N SER A 134 5.52 9.01 22.88
CA SER A 134 6.93 9.12 22.44
C SER A 134 7.82 8.10 23.13
N GLU A 135 7.56 7.82 24.41
CA GLU A 135 8.31 6.85 25.20
C GLU A 135 8.05 5.40 24.74
N GLU A 136 6.84 5.09 24.27
CA GLU A 136 6.52 3.78 23.70
C GLU A 136 7.18 3.59 22.33
N LEU A 137 7.21 4.63 21.51
CA LEU A 137 7.91 4.59 20.22
C LEU A 137 9.43 4.45 20.40
N ASP A 138 10.03 5.10 21.40
CA ASP A 138 11.47 5.04 21.70
C ASP A 138 11.94 3.64 22.11
N LYS A 139 11.05 2.79 22.61
CA LYS A 139 11.35 1.38 22.93
C LYS A 139 11.59 0.52 21.69
N VAL A 140 11.19 0.98 20.52
CA VAL A 140 11.35 0.22 19.28
C VAL A 140 12.76 0.38 18.74
N GLU A 141 13.40 -0.75 18.40
CA GLU A 141 14.75 -0.75 17.87
C GLU A 141 14.90 0.18 16.66
N GLY A 142 15.91 1.06 16.73
CA GLY A 142 16.21 2.04 15.70
C GLY A 142 15.38 3.32 15.79
N ILE A 143 14.57 3.50 16.83
CA ILE A 143 13.83 4.73 17.09
C ILE A 143 14.44 5.38 18.32
N GLY A 144 14.87 6.62 18.17
CA GLY A 144 15.19 7.53 19.25
C GLY A 144 14.25 8.73 19.21
N GLU A 145 14.38 9.66 20.12
CA GLU A 145 13.50 10.82 20.32
C GLU A 145 13.19 11.59 19.02
N ALA A 146 14.22 11.83 18.19
CA ALA A 146 14.04 12.53 16.91
C ALA A 146 13.13 11.76 15.93
N ARG A 147 13.27 10.44 15.84
CA ARG A 147 12.43 9.61 14.98
C ARG A 147 11.03 9.43 15.57
N ALA A 148 10.89 9.26 16.87
CA ALA A 148 9.59 9.22 17.54
C ALA A 148 8.78 10.49 17.25
N THR A 149 9.41 11.66 17.39
CA THR A 149 8.80 12.95 17.05
C THR A 149 8.43 13.05 15.57
N ALA A 150 9.30 12.60 14.67
CA ALA A 150 9.05 12.60 13.23
C ALA A 150 7.85 11.70 12.85
N ILE A 151 7.74 10.52 13.47
CA ILE A 151 6.63 9.58 13.27
C ILE A 151 5.32 10.21 13.73
N ARG A 152 5.25 10.75 14.93
CA ARG A 152 4.04 11.40 15.48
C ARG A 152 3.60 12.59 14.64
N THR A 153 4.53 13.45 14.27
CA THR A 153 4.26 14.62 13.43
C THR A 153 3.78 14.20 12.04
N GLY A 154 4.42 13.18 11.45
CA GLY A 154 4.03 12.62 10.16
C GLY A 154 2.63 12.01 10.18
N LEU A 155 2.30 11.22 11.18
CA LEU A 155 0.96 10.62 11.36
C LEU A 155 -0.12 11.71 11.56
N LYS A 156 0.16 12.72 12.37
CA LYS A 156 -0.75 13.86 12.58
C LYS A 156 -1.04 14.57 11.25
N ARG A 157 0.00 14.90 10.48
CA ARG A 157 -0.13 15.54 9.16
C ARG A 157 -0.95 14.72 8.18
N ILE A 158 -0.72 13.40 8.12
CA ILE A 158 -1.49 12.50 7.26
C ILE A 158 -2.96 12.48 7.67
N LYS A 159 -3.26 12.44 8.97
CA LYS A 159 -4.63 12.49 9.49
C LYS A 159 -5.35 13.79 9.11
N GLU A 160 -4.68 14.92 9.22
CA GLU A 160 -5.20 16.24 8.82
C GLU A 160 -5.50 16.27 7.31
N GLN A 161 -4.61 15.76 6.47
CA GLN A 161 -4.83 15.67 5.02
C GLN A 161 -6.02 14.79 4.63
N ILE A 162 -6.27 13.71 5.38
CA ILE A 162 -7.43 12.83 5.13
C ILE A 162 -8.73 13.52 5.54
N ASN A 163 -8.74 14.25 6.63
CA ASN A 163 -9.93 14.95 7.10
C ASN A 163 -10.32 16.08 6.14
N LEU A 164 -9.36 16.88 5.65
CA LEU A 164 -9.60 17.91 4.64
C LEU A 164 -10.22 17.37 3.33
N LYS A 165 -9.88 16.12 2.95
CA LYS A 165 -10.47 15.48 1.77
C LYS A 165 -11.88 14.93 1.97
N LYS A 166 -12.37 14.84 3.20
CA LYS A 166 -13.74 14.40 3.50
C LYS A 166 -14.74 15.55 3.55
N GLU A 167 -14.24 16.79 3.60
CA GLU A 167 -15.06 18.00 3.68
C GLU A 167 -15.32 18.64 2.29
N ILE A 168 -14.77 18.04 1.22
CA ILE A 168 -15.00 18.39 -0.19
C ILE A 168 -15.83 17.30 -0.87
#